data_c2cdaea0ac1f022c1ec61e14991daee4
#
_entry.id   c2cdaea0ac1f022c1ec61e14991daee4
#
_cell.length_a   1.000
_cell.length_b   1.000
_cell.length_c   1.000
_cell.angle_alpha   90.00
_cell.angle_beta   90.00
_cell.angle_gamma   90.00
#
_symmetry.space_group_name_H-M   'P 1'
#
loop_
_entity.id
_entity.type
_entity.pdbx_description
1 polymer ?
#
loop_
_entity_poly.entity_id
_entity_poly.type
_entity_poly.pdbx_seq_one_letter_code
_entity_poly.pdbx_strand_id
1 'polypeptide(L)'
;MKVLMLLRSPIDHDSRVKKEIRSLKKLGFSIKLLSINSSDFNETQSYTLSYKSTRRLIPGISTIYAFFQFIAFAMRHYEDEQCIHCHDLNTLVIGCFLKLTVGRNKIGLIYDTHEYAVNDVPNESKFSQLRKYLVEKIFIRLADEVICVSASIAEKYSNLYNIEIPKVVLNCPPLIDISEHDIFRKKFCIGSEVQVFLYQGGFFEGRGITILAEAFASYCGTDKAIVFMGFGPLEGLVKTYADKSTNIFFQKAVSQEDLYSYTASADVGILFYEDNCVNHQLCLPNKMFEYMMAGLPVISSNLEEMKRLIRLNAIGTVAEDNTVSGFWRAVSSLDNDSFEEYRINVAKKRFNYTWEEQEVVLKQSYNNIMLRKLQES
;
A
#
# COMPACT_ATOMS: atom_id res chain seq x y z
N MET A 1 -2.00 -16.91 21.68
CA MET A 1 -3.12 -17.15 20.74
C MET A 1 -2.57 -17.69 19.44
N LYS A 2 -3.25 -18.67 18.81
CA LYS A 2 -2.93 -19.18 17.48
C LYS A 2 -3.76 -18.42 16.44
N VAL A 3 -3.13 -17.95 15.37
CA VAL A 3 -3.75 -17.14 14.33
C VAL A 3 -3.55 -17.77 12.97
N LEU A 4 -4.62 -17.92 12.20
CA LEU A 4 -4.59 -18.31 10.81
C LEU A 4 -4.69 -17.07 9.91
N MET A 5 -3.63 -16.76 9.20
CA MET A 5 -3.62 -15.68 8.20
C MET A 5 -3.94 -16.22 6.82
N LEU A 6 -4.89 -15.60 6.14
CA LEU A 6 -5.32 -15.95 4.79
C LEU A 6 -4.92 -14.87 3.81
N LEU A 7 -4.09 -15.23 2.82
CA LEU A 7 -3.58 -14.32 1.79
C LEU A 7 -3.76 -14.94 0.40
N ARG A 8 -4.54 -14.31 -0.49
CA ARG A 8 -4.72 -14.79 -1.87
C ARG A 8 -3.77 -14.13 -2.88
N SER A 9 -2.56 -13.85 -2.46
CA SER A 9 -1.44 -13.37 -3.26
C SER A 9 -0.14 -14.04 -2.80
N PRO A 10 0.95 -13.96 -3.58
CA PRO A 10 2.26 -14.37 -3.11
C PRO A 10 2.74 -13.48 -1.97
N ILE A 11 3.19 -14.10 -0.87
CA ILE A 11 3.77 -13.37 0.28
C ILE A 11 5.06 -12.62 -0.12
N ASP A 12 5.74 -13.08 -1.17
CA ASP A 12 7.04 -12.55 -1.60
C ASP A 12 7.03 -11.03 -1.77
N HIS A 13 5.93 -10.48 -2.26
CA HIS A 13 5.77 -9.06 -2.58
C HIS A 13 4.89 -8.29 -1.57
N ASP A 14 4.41 -8.97 -0.52
CA ASP A 14 3.54 -8.33 0.48
C ASP A 14 4.33 -7.91 1.72
N SER A 15 4.82 -6.69 1.70
CA SER A 15 5.59 -6.12 2.82
C SER A 15 4.73 -5.90 4.07
N ARG A 16 3.41 -5.64 3.92
CA ARG A 16 2.49 -5.42 5.04
C ARG A 16 2.31 -6.71 5.83
N VAL A 17 1.89 -7.79 5.18
CA VAL A 17 1.66 -9.08 5.83
C VAL A 17 2.94 -9.60 6.50
N LYS A 18 4.11 -9.41 5.87
CA LYS A 18 5.40 -9.75 6.50
C LYS A 18 5.65 -8.98 7.80
N LYS A 19 5.39 -7.67 7.81
CA LYS A 19 5.53 -6.83 9.01
C LYS A 19 4.56 -7.28 10.10
N GLU A 20 3.31 -7.53 9.77
CA GLU A 20 2.30 -8.00 10.72
C GLU A 20 2.67 -9.34 11.35
N ILE A 21 3.13 -10.31 10.55
CA ILE A 21 3.62 -11.61 11.06
C ILE A 21 4.76 -11.40 12.06
N ARG A 22 5.74 -10.57 11.72
CA ARG A 22 6.88 -10.29 12.62
C ARG A 22 6.43 -9.65 13.93
N SER A 23 5.52 -8.67 13.86
CA SER A 23 4.97 -7.98 15.03
C SER A 23 4.21 -8.92 15.95
N LEU A 24 3.32 -9.73 15.37
CA LEU A 24 2.52 -10.68 16.14
C LEU A 24 3.37 -11.79 16.78
N LYS A 25 4.42 -12.25 16.10
CA LYS A 25 5.39 -13.19 16.67
C LYS A 25 6.14 -12.58 17.85
N LYS A 26 6.59 -11.33 17.76
CA LYS A 26 7.20 -10.60 18.89
C LYS A 26 6.26 -10.51 20.09
N LEU A 27 4.94 -10.43 19.85
CA LEU A 27 3.90 -10.43 20.88
C LEU A 27 3.55 -11.83 21.42
N GLY A 28 4.24 -12.88 20.97
CA GLY A 28 4.04 -14.25 21.43
C GLY A 28 2.87 -14.98 20.76
N PHE A 29 2.35 -14.49 19.63
CA PHE A 29 1.35 -15.22 18.86
C PHE A 29 1.99 -16.31 17.99
N SER A 30 1.30 -17.44 17.86
CA SER A 30 1.65 -18.50 16.91
C SER A 30 0.90 -18.25 15.60
N ILE A 31 1.63 -18.00 14.51
CA ILE A 31 1.05 -17.66 13.24
C ILE A 31 1.17 -18.81 12.26
N LYS A 32 0.08 -19.12 11.56
CA LYS A 32 0.03 -20.00 10.40
C LYS A 32 -0.43 -19.19 9.21
N LEU A 33 0.36 -19.16 8.14
CA LEU A 33 0.04 -18.42 6.89
C LEU A 33 -0.42 -19.40 5.80
N LEU A 34 -1.56 -19.12 5.20
CA LEU A 34 -1.99 -19.77 3.96
C LEU A 34 -1.95 -18.76 2.82
N SER A 35 -1.15 -19.04 1.79
CA SER A 35 -0.96 -18.14 0.66
C SER A 35 -1.09 -18.88 -0.68
N ILE A 36 -0.97 -18.16 -1.80
CA ILE A 36 -0.96 -18.74 -3.14
C ILE A 36 0.34 -18.40 -3.88
N ASN A 37 0.89 -19.38 -4.61
CA ASN A 37 2.06 -19.21 -5.49
C ASN A 37 3.25 -18.50 -4.80
N SER A 38 3.39 -18.63 -3.50
CA SER A 38 4.51 -18.06 -2.74
C SER A 38 5.75 -18.94 -2.87
N SER A 39 6.93 -18.34 -2.76
CA SER A 39 8.16 -19.04 -2.42
C SER A 39 8.13 -19.53 -0.95
N ASP A 40 9.10 -20.29 -0.56
CA ASP A 40 9.23 -20.75 0.83
C ASP A 40 9.42 -19.56 1.78
N PHE A 41 8.47 -19.39 2.70
CA PHE A 41 8.49 -18.33 3.69
C PHE A 41 8.75 -18.93 5.08
N ASN A 42 10.00 -18.87 5.52
CA ASN A 42 10.48 -19.55 6.72
C ASN A 42 10.27 -18.79 8.04
N GLU A 43 9.72 -17.58 7.99
CA GLU A 43 9.52 -16.77 9.19
C GLU A 43 8.36 -17.28 10.06
N THR A 44 7.46 -18.10 9.51
CA THR A 44 6.34 -18.72 10.23
C THR A 44 5.95 -20.04 9.60
N GLN A 45 5.07 -20.81 10.25
CA GLN A 45 4.45 -21.96 9.62
C GLN A 45 3.63 -21.49 8.42
N SER A 46 4.07 -21.83 7.22
CA SER A 46 3.46 -21.36 5.99
C SER A 46 3.14 -22.51 5.05
N TYR A 47 2.00 -22.39 4.37
CA TYR A 47 1.58 -23.31 3.32
C TYR A 47 1.16 -22.51 2.11
N THR A 48 1.53 -22.96 0.93
CA THR A 48 1.16 -22.31 -0.31
C THR A 48 0.35 -23.23 -1.21
N LEU A 49 -0.73 -22.71 -1.77
CA LEU A 49 -1.49 -23.38 -2.80
C LEU A 49 -0.98 -22.96 -4.18
N SER A 50 -0.36 -23.89 -4.89
CA SER A 50 0.12 -23.61 -6.25
C SER A 50 -1.02 -23.75 -7.26
N TYR A 51 -1.39 -22.66 -7.90
CA TYR A 51 -2.30 -22.71 -9.05
C TYR A 51 -1.50 -23.00 -10.33
N LYS A 52 -1.63 -24.20 -10.85
CA LYS A 52 -1.25 -24.43 -12.26
C LYS A 52 -2.28 -23.73 -13.12
N SER A 53 -1.82 -22.78 -13.94
CA SER A 53 -2.68 -22.06 -14.89
C SER A 53 -3.52 -23.05 -15.70
N THR A 54 -4.81 -23.12 -15.41
CA THR A 54 -5.75 -23.95 -16.16
C THR A 54 -6.13 -23.19 -17.44
N ARG A 55 -5.20 -23.06 -18.37
CA ARG A 55 -5.40 -22.43 -19.70
C ARG A 55 -6.60 -22.99 -20.49
N ARG A 56 -7.24 -24.07 -20.00
CA ARG A 56 -8.35 -24.78 -20.67
C ARG A 56 -9.74 -24.40 -20.14
N LEU A 57 -9.87 -23.61 -19.08
CA LEU A 57 -11.16 -23.23 -18.52
C LEU A 57 -11.58 -21.82 -18.97
N ILE A 58 -12.86 -21.64 -19.20
CA ILE A 58 -13.46 -20.32 -19.54
C ILE A 58 -13.12 -19.33 -18.43
N PRO A 59 -12.68 -18.08 -18.78
CA PRO A 59 -12.50 -17.02 -17.79
C PRO A 59 -13.77 -16.86 -16.92
N GLY A 60 -13.63 -16.86 -15.62
CA GLY A 60 -14.74 -16.86 -14.67
C GLY A 60 -14.93 -18.23 -14.01
N ILE A 61 -15.05 -19.32 -14.76
CA ILE A 61 -15.13 -20.67 -14.17
C ILE A 61 -13.80 -21.04 -13.48
N SER A 62 -12.66 -20.68 -14.07
CA SER A 62 -11.34 -20.85 -13.45
C SER A 62 -11.22 -20.09 -12.13
N THR A 63 -11.78 -18.88 -12.05
CA THR A 63 -11.74 -18.06 -10.83
C THR A 63 -12.59 -18.67 -9.72
N ILE A 64 -13.78 -19.15 -10.05
CA ILE A 64 -14.68 -19.81 -9.11
C ILE A 64 -14.05 -21.12 -8.60
N TYR A 65 -13.47 -21.92 -9.51
CA TYR A 65 -12.79 -23.16 -9.14
C TYR A 65 -11.60 -22.89 -8.21
N ALA A 66 -10.75 -21.91 -8.54
CA ALA A 66 -9.63 -21.50 -7.71
C ALA A 66 -10.09 -21.00 -6.32
N PHE A 67 -11.25 -20.36 -6.25
CA PHE A 67 -11.84 -19.92 -4.98
C PHE A 67 -12.23 -21.10 -4.11
N PHE A 68 -12.94 -22.10 -4.65
CA PHE A 68 -13.32 -23.31 -3.91
C PHE A 68 -12.10 -24.16 -3.52
N GLN A 69 -11.07 -24.22 -4.37
CA GLN A 69 -9.81 -24.87 -4.01
C GLN A 69 -9.15 -24.22 -2.79
N PHE A 70 -9.16 -22.88 -2.69
CA PHE A 70 -8.58 -22.21 -1.53
C PHE A 70 -9.44 -22.41 -0.27
N ILE A 71 -10.78 -22.48 -0.38
CA ILE A 71 -11.65 -22.85 0.75
C ILE A 71 -11.28 -24.25 1.27
N ALA A 72 -11.22 -25.25 0.38
CA ALA A 72 -10.87 -26.61 0.76
C ALA A 72 -9.45 -26.69 1.35
N PHE A 73 -8.52 -25.91 0.81
CA PHE A 73 -7.16 -25.78 1.32
C PHE A 73 -7.15 -25.18 2.73
N ALA A 74 -7.90 -24.11 2.97
CA ALA A 74 -8.01 -23.45 4.26
C ALA A 74 -8.67 -24.37 5.31
N MET A 75 -9.74 -25.06 4.94
CA MET A 75 -10.39 -26.06 5.83
C MET A 75 -9.45 -27.21 6.21
N ARG A 76 -8.62 -27.68 5.25
CA ARG A 76 -7.69 -28.80 5.51
C ARG A 76 -6.57 -28.42 6.47
N HIS A 77 -6.15 -27.15 6.48
CA HIS A 77 -5.04 -26.67 7.31
C HIS A 77 -5.49 -25.96 8.58
N TYR A 78 -6.79 -25.72 8.73
CA TYR A 78 -7.35 -25.25 9.99
C TYR A 78 -7.27 -26.38 11.03
N GLU A 79 -6.77 -26.06 12.20
CA GLU A 79 -6.65 -26.99 13.33
C GLU A 79 -7.43 -26.46 14.55
N ASP A 80 -6.81 -25.61 15.35
CA ASP A 80 -7.35 -25.06 16.58
C ASP A 80 -7.04 -23.54 16.72
N GLU A 81 -6.86 -22.86 15.59
CA GLU A 81 -6.62 -21.43 15.60
C GLU A 81 -7.80 -20.67 16.20
N GLN A 82 -7.48 -19.70 17.06
CA GLN A 82 -8.47 -18.90 17.79
C GLN A 82 -8.85 -17.63 17.05
N CYS A 83 -8.08 -17.24 16.04
CA CYS A 83 -8.35 -16.08 15.22
C CYS A 83 -8.02 -16.37 13.76
N ILE A 84 -8.88 -15.93 12.86
CA ILE A 84 -8.62 -15.88 11.42
C ILE A 84 -8.35 -14.41 11.07
N HIS A 85 -7.25 -14.12 10.39
CA HIS A 85 -6.94 -12.81 9.85
C HIS A 85 -7.01 -12.88 8.33
N CYS A 86 -7.97 -12.17 7.76
CA CYS A 86 -8.28 -12.16 6.34
C CYS A 86 -7.71 -10.91 5.68
N HIS A 87 -6.79 -11.09 4.74
CA HIS A 87 -6.25 -10.00 3.93
C HIS A 87 -7.06 -9.88 2.63
N ASP A 88 -7.73 -8.74 2.47
CA ASP A 88 -8.62 -8.39 1.37
C ASP A 88 -9.94 -9.18 1.27
N LEU A 89 -10.86 -8.64 0.46
CA LEU A 89 -12.23 -9.14 0.30
C LEU A 89 -12.31 -10.63 -0.06
N ASN A 90 -11.39 -11.11 -0.89
CA ASN A 90 -11.40 -12.49 -1.33
C ASN A 90 -11.18 -13.50 -0.20
N THR A 91 -10.37 -13.14 0.80
CA THR A 91 -10.12 -13.99 1.97
C THR A 91 -11.15 -13.79 3.06
N LEU A 92 -11.81 -12.63 3.14
CA LEU A 92 -12.92 -12.39 4.06
C LEU A 92 -14.02 -13.44 3.89
N VAL A 93 -14.45 -13.71 2.66
CA VAL A 93 -15.49 -14.71 2.37
C VAL A 93 -15.07 -16.10 2.88
N ILE A 94 -13.79 -16.44 2.70
CA ILE A 94 -13.24 -17.74 3.14
C ILE A 94 -13.18 -17.82 4.67
N GLY A 95 -12.68 -16.76 5.32
CA GLY A 95 -12.65 -16.67 6.78
C GLY A 95 -14.03 -16.73 7.42
N CYS A 96 -15.02 -16.05 6.82
CA CYS A 96 -16.41 -16.14 7.25
C CYS A 96 -16.98 -17.56 7.12
N PHE A 97 -16.67 -18.26 6.03
CA PHE A 97 -17.09 -19.66 5.85
C PHE A 97 -16.47 -20.56 6.94
N LEU A 98 -15.17 -20.43 7.21
CA LEU A 98 -14.51 -21.16 8.31
C LEU A 98 -15.15 -20.83 9.67
N LYS A 99 -15.37 -19.54 9.97
CA LYS A 99 -16.01 -19.10 11.22
C LYS A 99 -17.39 -19.72 11.41
N LEU A 100 -18.19 -19.82 10.35
CA LEU A 100 -19.53 -20.41 10.41
C LEU A 100 -19.48 -21.93 10.58
N THR A 101 -18.52 -22.63 9.99
CA THR A 101 -18.38 -24.08 10.08
C THR A 101 -17.81 -24.52 11.44
N VAL A 102 -16.90 -23.77 12.01
CA VAL A 102 -16.29 -24.05 13.33
C VAL A 102 -17.20 -23.66 14.49
N GLY A 103 -18.02 -22.63 14.29
CA GLY A 103 -18.91 -22.04 15.28
C GLY A 103 -18.59 -20.56 15.53
N ARG A 104 -19.60 -19.73 15.42
CA ARG A 104 -19.47 -18.25 15.42
C ARG A 104 -18.68 -17.70 16.60
N ASN A 105 -18.89 -18.24 17.78
CA ASN A 105 -18.29 -17.74 19.02
C ASN A 105 -16.97 -18.41 19.36
N LYS A 106 -16.56 -19.44 18.60
CA LYS A 106 -15.32 -20.17 18.87
C LYS A 106 -14.07 -19.54 18.27
N ILE A 107 -14.22 -18.74 17.19
CA ILE A 107 -13.11 -18.16 16.45
C ILE A 107 -13.33 -16.69 16.17
N GLY A 108 -12.34 -15.86 16.45
CA GLY A 108 -12.33 -14.43 16.08
C GLY A 108 -12.00 -14.23 14.60
N LEU A 109 -12.54 -13.20 13.98
CA LEU A 109 -12.32 -12.86 12.57
C LEU A 109 -11.89 -11.41 12.44
N ILE A 110 -10.70 -11.18 11.94
CA ILE A 110 -10.19 -9.87 11.54
C ILE A 110 -10.28 -9.78 10.02
N TYR A 111 -10.86 -8.69 9.54
CA TYR A 111 -10.83 -8.30 8.13
C TYR A 111 -9.89 -7.11 7.95
N ASP A 112 -8.76 -7.31 7.31
CA ASP A 112 -7.80 -6.27 6.94
C ASP A 112 -7.91 -5.98 5.45
N THR A 113 -8.47 -4.82 5.12
CA THR A 113 -8.61 -4.37 3.74
C THR A 113 -7.45 -3.47 3.36
N HIS A 114 -6.65 -3.93 2.40
CA HIS A 114 -5.47 -3.21 1.91
C HIS A 114 -5.82 -2.06 0.96
N GLU A 115 -7.05 -2.06 0.44
CA GLU A 115 -7.56 -1.08 -0.52
C GLU A 115 -9.07 -0.89 -0.34
N TYR A 116 -9.64 0.15 -0.96
CA TYR A 116 -11.09 0.26 -1.08
C TYR A 116 -11.61 -0.73 -2.13
N ALA A 117 -12.02 -1.91 -1.70
CA ALA A 117 -12.26 -3.07 -2.55
C ALA A 117 -13.34 -2.88 -3.63
N VAL A 118 -14.36 -2.03 -3.38
CA VAL A 118 -15.51 -1.87 -4.31
C VAL A 118 -15.12 -1.21 -5.63
N ASN A 119 -14.13 -0.29 -5.61
CA ASN A 119 -13.63 0.38 -6.81
C ASN A 119 -12.12 0.60 -6.65
N ASP A 120 -11.37 -0.50 -6.77
CA ASP A 120 -9.92 -0.56 -6.52
C ASP A 120 -9.07 -0.35 -7.78
N VAL A 121 -9.66 -0.54 -8.96
CA VAL A 121 -8.94 -0.39 -10.23
C VAL A 121 -9.64 0.60 -11.18
N PRO A 122 -8.86 1.32 -12.00
CA PRO A 122 -9.42 2.19 -13.03
C PRO A 122 -10.33 1.45 -14.00
N ASN A 123 -11.38 2.14 -14.44
CA ASN A 123 -12.35 1.63 -15.43
C ASN A 123 -13.07 0.33 -15.06
N GLU A 124 -13.15 0.01 -13.77
CA GLU A 124 -13.89 -1.16 -13.32
C GLU A 124 -15.37 -1.08 -13.67
N SER A 125 -15.95 -2.16 -14.21
CA SER A 125 -17.37 -2.19 -14.59
C SER A 125 -18.29 -2.03 -13.37
N LYS A 126 -19.41 -1.31 -13.54
CA LYS A 126 -20.41 -1.13 -12.48
C LYS A 126 -20.96 -2.46 -11.94
N PHE A 127 -21.03 -3.48 -12.79
CA PHE A 127 -21.45 -4.82 -12.37
C PHE A 127 -20.42 -5.45 -11.40
N SER A 128 -19.13 -5.32 -11.70
CA SER A 128 -18.06 -5.80 -10.81
C SER A 128 -18.09 -5.06 -9.46
N GLN A 129 -18.22 -3.73 -9.49
CA GLN A 129 -18.36 -2.91 -8.29
C GLN A 129 -19.56 -3.31 -7.44
N LEU A 130 -20.74 -3.48 -8.07
CA LEU A 130 -21.94 -3.91 -7.36
C LEU A 130 -21.78 -5.30 -6.73
N ARG A 131 -21.17 -6.24 -7.46
CA ARG A 131 -20.87 -7.58 -6.95
C ARG A 131 -19.96 -7.53 -5.74
N LYS A 132 -18.85 -6.78 -5.81
CA LYS A 132 -17.92 -6.60 -4.69
C LYS A 132 -18.63 -5.97 -3.49
N TYR A 133 -19.40 -4.90 -3.72
CA TYR A 133 -20.18 -4.25 -2.67
C TYR A 133 -21.16 -5.22 -1.97
N LEU A 134 -21.94 -6.00 -2.72
CA LEU A 134 -22.89 -6.93 -2.13
C LEU A 134 -22.21 -8.04 -1.34
N VAL A 135 -21.12 -8.57 -1.86
CA VAL A 135 -20.32 -9.59 -1.16
C VAL A 135 -19.74 -9.00 0.13
N GLU A 136 -19.09 -7.85 0.04
CA GLU A 136 -18.48 -7.22 1.22
C GLU A 136 -19.53 -6.84 2.27
N LYS A 137 -20.68 -6.29 1.85
CA LYS A 137 -21.79 -5.92 2.75
C LYS A 137 -22.34 -7.10 3.55
N ILE A 138 -22.35 -8.30 2.96
CA ILE A 138 -22.84 -9.51 3.65
C ILE A 138 -21.80 -9.98 4.66
N PHE A 139 -20.55 -10.08 4.24
CA PHE A 139 -19.52 -10.77 5.00
C PHE A 139 -18.80 -9.89 6.03
N ILE A 140 -18.68 -8.58 5.81
CA ILE A 140 -18.03 -7.66 6.74
C ILE A 140 -18.69 -7.66 8.13
N ARG A 141 -19.99 -7.90 8.20
CA ARG A 141 -20.76 -7.98 9.46
C ARG A 141 -20.44 -9.22 10.30
N LEU A 142 -19.71 -10.18 9.74
CA LEU A 142 -19.24 -11.38 10.46
C LEU A 142 -17.82 -11.18 11.01
N ALA A 143 -17.13 -10.12 10.58
CA ALA A 143 -15.87 -9.74 11.17
C ALA A 143 -16.07 -9.15 12.57
N ASP A 144 -15.21 -9.55 13.49
CA ASP A 144 -15.20 -9.01 14.86
C ASP A 144 -14.38 -7.72 14.94
N GLU A 145 -13.39 -7.60 14.08
CA GLU A 145 -12.57 -6.40 13.90
C GLU A 145 -12.36 -6.13 12.40
N VAL A 146 -12.41 -4.85 12.02
CA VAL A 146 -12.09 -4.42 10.66
C VAL A 146 -10.91 -3.45 10.72
N ILE A 147 -9.92 -3.67 9.86
CA ILE A 147 -8.72 -2.84 9.72
C ILE A 147 -8.69 -2.26 8.31
N CYS A 148 -8.33 -1.00 8.19
CA CYS A 148 -8.15 -0.28 6.92
C CYS A 148 -6.78 0.40 6.85
N VAL A 149 -6.38 0.80 5.66
CA VAL A 149 -5.08 1.44 5.40
C VAL A 149 -5.13 2.97 5.36
N SER A 150 -6.31 3.58 5.53
CA SER A 150 -6.47 5.03 5.60
C SER A 150 -7.73 5.42 6.37
N ALA A 151 -7.75 6.66 6.88
CA ALA A 151 -8.90 7.16 7.62
C ALA A 151 -10.11 7.38 6.70
N SER A 152 -9.91 7.85 5.47
CA SER A 152 -11.00 8.03 4.50
C SER A 152 -11.65 6.70 4.10
N ILE A 153 -10.88 5.60 3.99
CA ILE A 153 -11.47 4.26 3.79
C ILE A 153 -12.26 3.84 5.02
N ALA A 154 -11.73 4.05 6.24
CA ALA A 154 -12.44 3.70 7.48
C ALA A 154 -13.77 4.43 7.62
N GLU A 155 -13.79 5.74 7.39
CA GLU A 155 -15.01 6.57 7.40
C GLU A 155 -16.01 6.09 6.32
N LYS A 156 -15.53 5.81 5.11
CA LYS A 156 -16.37 5.32 4.02
C LYS A 156 -16.97 3.95 4.33
N TYR A 157 -16.21 3.04 4.93
CA TYR A 157 -16.70 1.71 5.32
C TYR A 157 -17.73 1.78 6.42
N SER A 158 -17.50 2.60 7.46
CA SER A 158 -18.47 2.85 8.53
C SER A 158 -19.81 3.32 7.96
N ASN A 159 -19.78 4.32 7.09
CA ASN A 159 -20.99 4.87 6.46
C ASN A 159 -21.68 3.89 5.50
N LEU A 160 -20.89 3.19 4.65
CA LEU A 160 -21.42 2.33 3.59
C LEU A 160 -22.03 1.04 4.14
N TYR A 161 -21.44 0.46 5.17
CA TYR A 161 -21.82 -0.84 5.72
C TYR A 161 -22.57 -0.74 7.06
N ASN A 162 -22.67 0.46 7.62
CA ASN A 162 -23.22 0.73 8.96
C ASN A 162 -22.58 -0.17 10.03
N ILE A 163 -21.26 -0.07 10.13
CA ILE A 163 -20.38 -0.73 11.10
C ILE A 163 -19.65 0.31 11.95
N GLU A 164 -19.08 -0.11 13.07
CA GLU A 164 -18.14 0.73 13.83
C GLU A 164 -17.00 1.19 12.91
N ILE A 165 -16.44 2.38 13.20
CA ILE A 165 -15.32 2.90 12.41
C ILE A 165 -14.14 1.92 12.48
N PRO A 166 -13.70 1.36 11.33
CA PRO A 166 -12.56 0.48 11.28
C PRO A 166 -11.29 1.08 11.87
N LYS A 167 -10.44 0.25 12.44
CA LYS A 167 -9.13 0.69 12.89
C LYS A 167 -8.23 0.97 11.70
N VAL A 168 -7.44 2.04 11.80
CA VAL A 168 -6.51 2.42 10.75
C VAL A 168 -5.11 1.92 11.11
N VAL A 169 -4.58 1.02 10.31
CA VAL A 169 -3.19 0.55 10.36
C VAL A 169 -2.54 0.93 9.04
N LEU A 170 -1.75 1.98 9.06
CA LEU A 170 -1.05 2.49 7.88
C LEU A 170 0.07 1.53 7.45
N ASN A 171 0.38 1.47 6.15
CA ASN A 171 1.48 0.64 5.68
C ASN A 171 2.83 1.38 5.76
N CYS A 172 3.15 1.89 6.94
CA CYS A 172 4.38 2.61 7.22
C CYS A 172 5.63 1.71 7.18
N PRO A 173 6.82 2.27 6.87
CA PRO A 173 8.09 1.58 7.07
C PRO A 173 8.42 1.45 8.56
N PRO A 174 9.35 0.56 8.94
CA PRO A 174 9.97 0.63 10.26
C PRO A 174 10.77 1.93 10.40
N LEU A 175 11.04 2.32 11.64
CA LEU A 175 11.95 3.44 11.88
C LEU A 175 13.37 3.09 11.38
N ILE A 176 13.88 3.90 10.48
CA ILE A 176 15.19 3.73 9.89
C ILE A 176 16.00 5.01 10.13
N ASP A 177 17.21 4.85 10.59
CA ASP A 177 18.16 5.95 10.62
C ASP A 177 18.77 6.12 9.22
N ILE A 178 18.50 7.26 8.60
CA ILE A 178 18.90 7.54 7.23
C ILE A 178 19.90 8.67 7.25
N SER A 179 21.12 8.39 6.79
CA SER A 179 22.09 9.40 6.43
C SER A 179 21.79 9.97 5.04
N GLU A 180 22.23 11.19 4.80
CA GLU A 180 22.17 11.76 3.46
C GLU A 180 23.01 10.94 2.48
N HIS A 181 22.45 10.63 1.33
CA HIS A 181 23.11 9.91 0.25
C HIS A 181 23.10 10.74 -1.02
N ASP A 182 24.06 10.48 -1.90
CA ASP A 182 24.25 11.22 -3.15
C ASP A 182 24.38 10.26 -4.35
N ILE A 183 23.60 9.17 -4.32
CA ILE A 183 23.71 8.08 -5.29
C ILE A 183 23.31 8.57 -6.69
N PHE A 184 22.18 9.29 -6.80
CA PHE A 184 21.67 9.74 -8.09
C PHE A 184 22.58 10.77 -8.73
N ARG A 185 23.06 11.77 -7.99
CA ARG A 185 23.95 12.78 -8.54
C ARG A 185 25.26 12.18 -9.03
N LYS A 186 25.88 11.27 -8.26
CA LYS A 186 27.07 10.56 -8.68
C LYS A 186 26.84 9.68 -9.89
N LYS A 187 25.74 8.93 -9.90
CA LYS A 187 25.44 7.96 -10.96
C LYS A 187 25.13 8.61 -12.30
N PHE A 188 24.37 9.70 -12.28
CA PHE A 188 23.87 10.37 -13.46
C PHE A 188 24.60 11.68 -13.78
N CYS A 189 25.67 11.99 -13.07
CA CYS A 189 26.44 13.22 -13.23
C CYS A 189 25.59 14.49 -13.10
N ILE A 190 24.65 14.52 -12.14
CA ILE A 190 23.77 15.65 -11.87
C ILE A 190 24.51 16.66 -10.99
N GLY A 191 24.49 17.94 -11.36
CA GLY A 191 25.12 19.02 -10.58
C GLY A 191 24.53 19.18 -9.18
N SER A 192 25.32 19.66 -8.23
CA SER A 192 24.88 19.85 -6.84
C SER A 192 23.75 20.86 -6.67
N GLU A 193 23.65 21.82 -7.58
CA GLU A 193 22.63 22.88 -7.63
C GLU A 193 21.29 22.42 -8.24
N VAL A 194 21.28 21.23 -8.86
CA VAL A 194 20.07 20.69 -9.53
C VAL A 194 19.18 20.02 -8.50
N GLN A 195 17.92 20.47 -8.40
CA GLN A 195 16.92 19.82 -7.56
C GLN A 195 16.45 18.49 -8.19
N VAL A 196 16.62 17.39 -7.46
CA VAL A 196 16.29 16.04 -7.92
C VAL A 196 14.92 15.61 -7.39
N PHE A 197 13.98 15.42 -8.31
CA PHE A 197 12.67 14.87 -8.06
C PHE A 197 12.69 13.36 -8.22
N LEU A 198 12.01 12.63 -7.33
CA LEU A 198 11.97 11.17 -7.38
C LEU A 198 10.53 10.66 -7.54
N TYR A 199 10.30 9.91 -8.60
CA TYR A 199 9.18 8.99 -8.67
C TYR A 199 9.69 7.56 -8.40
N GLN A 200 9.20 6.89 -7.35
CA GLN A 200 9.56 5.49 -7.08
C GLN A 200 8.34 4.57 -7.10
N GLY A 201 8.54 3.32 -7.56
CA GLY A 201 7.54 2.26 -7.54
C GLY A 201 7.11 1.77 -8.92
N GLY A 202 5.91 1.20 -9.02
CA GLY A 202 5.42 0.60 -10.25
C GLY A 202 5.06 1.62 -11.33
N PHE A 203 5.50 1.37 -12.55
CA PHE A 203 5.21 2.20 -13.73
C PHE A 203 3.94 1.68 -14.42
N PHE A 204 2.78 2.01 -13.83
CA PHE A 204 1.47 1.64 -14.32
C PHE A 204 0.67 2.85 -14.76
N GLU A 205 -0.30 2.64 -15.64
CA GLU A 205 -1.29 3.67 -16.00
C GLU A 205 -2.03 4.18 -14.75
N GLY A 206 -2.46 5.43 -14.77
CA GLY A 206 -3.12 6.08 -13.63
C GLY A 206 -2.18 6.54 -12.51
N ARG A 207 -0.87 6.36 -12.67
CA ARG A 207 0.13 6.79 -11.69
C ARG A 207 0.94 8.01 -12.11
N GLY A 208 0.46 8.75 -13.11
CA GLY A 208 1.02 10.03 -13.56
C GLY A 208 2.36 9.94 -14.28
N ILE A 209 2.82 8.74 -14.67
CA ILE A 209 4.14 8.54 -15.31
C ILE A 209 4.27 9.38 -16.59
N THR A 210 3.26 9.33 -17.46
CA THR A 210 3.28 10.05 -18.74
C THR A 210 3.30 11.55 -18.51
N ILE A 211 2.44 12.05 -17.60
CA ILE A 211 2.35 13.50 -17.27
C ILE A 211 3.69 14.01 -16.74
N LEU A 212 4.32 13.25 -15.83
CA LEU A 212 5.62 13.64 -15.26
C LEU A 212 6.74 13.61 -16.30
N ALA A 213 6.77 12.59 -17.16
CA ALA A 213 7.75 12.50 -18.24
C ALA A 213 7.60 13.67 -19.23
N GLU A 214 6.37 14.02 -19.62
CA GLU A 214 6.07 15.17 -20.47
C GLU A 214 6.43 16.51 -19.79
N ALA A 215 6.15 16.63 -18.49
CA ALA A 215 6.49 17.82 -17.72
C ALA A 215 8.01 18.09 -17.75
N PHE A 216 8.82 17.10 -17.43
CA PHE A 216 10.27 17.28 -17.43
C PHE A 216 10.87 17.35 -18.85
N ALA A 217 10.29 16.67 -19.84
CA ALA A 217 10.74 16.80 -21.23
C ALA A 217 10.48 18.19 -21.82
N SER A 218 9.44 18.87 -21.36
CA SER A 218 9.11 20.25 -21.79
C SER A 218 9.79 21.32 -20.94
N TYR A 219 10.51 20.94 -19.89
CA TYR A 219 11.19 21.89 -19.02
C TYR A 219 12.46 22.45 -19.67
N CYS A 220 12.51 23.76 -19.82
CA CYS A 220 13.62 24.45 -20.48
C CYS A 220 14.75 24.89 -19.52
N GLY A 221 14.55 24.77 -18.19
CA GLY A 221 15.57 25.09 -17.20
C GLY A 221 16.58 23.95 -17.01
N THR A 222 17.68 24.23 -16.31
CA THR A 222 18.75 23.28 -16.02
C THR A 222 18.88 22.93 -14.54
N ASP A 223 18.02 23.51 -13.71
CA ASP A 223 18.05 23.44 -12.25
C ASP A 223 17.13 22.36 -11.67
N LYS A 224 16.44 21.57 -12.51
CA LYS A 224 15.54 20.48 -12.06
C LYS A 224 15.69 19.23 -12.90
N ALA A 225 15.72 18.08 -12.22
CA ALA A 225 15.80 16.76 -12.85
C ALA A 225 14.83 15.79 -12.17
N ILE A 226 14.37 14.76 -12.91
CA ILE A 226 13.56 13.67 -12.36
C ILE A 226 14.27 12.34 -12.52
N VAL A 227 14.23 11.54 -11.47
CA VAL A 227 14.61 10.12 -11.51
C VAL A 227 13.34 9.28 -11.39
N PHE A 228 13.08 8.45 -12.38
CA PHE A 228 12.09 7.38 -12.31
C PHE A 228 12.76 6.10 -11.82
N MET A 229 12.46 5.68 -10.59
CA MET A 229 13.00 4.45 -10.02
C MET A 229 11.91 3.40 -9.88
N GLY A 230 12.01 2.30 -10.63
CA GLY A 230 10.99 1.26 -10.56
C GLY A 230 10.98 0.29 -11.74
N PHE A 231 9.81 -0.29 -11.97
CA PHE A 231 9.54 -1.23 -13.06
C PHE A 231 8.06 -1.22 -13.42
N GLY A 232 7.71 -1.75 -14.59
CA GLY A 232 6.30 -1.89 -14.96
C GLY A 232 6.05 -1.77 -16.46
N PRO A 233 4.79 -1.86 -16.91
CA PRO A 233 4.43 -1.79 -18.33
C PRO A 233 4.90 -0.51 -19.04
N LEU A 234 5.00 0.62 -18.32
CA LEU A 234 5.45 1.91 -18.86
C LEU A 234 6.98 2.11 -18.80
N GLU A 235 7.77 1.07 -18.47
CA GLU A 235 9.24 1.18 -18.42
C GLU A 235 9.84 1.60 -19.77
N GLY A 236 9.31 1.07 -20.88
CA GLY A 236 9.74 1.46 -22.23
C GLY A 236 9.50 2.94 -22.53
N LEU A 237 8.36 3.48 -22.08
CA LEU A 237 8.05 4.91 -22.20
C LEU A 237 9.07 5.75 -21.43
N VAL A 238 9.30 5.42 -20.16
CA VAL A 238 10.26 6.15 -19.31
C VAL A 238 11.65 6.16 -19.92
N LYS A 239 12.14 5.00 -20.40
CA LYS A 239 13.44 4.91 -21.07
C LYS A 239 13.51 5.77 -22.33
N THR A 240 12.45 5.81 -23.12
CA THR A 240 12.38 6.65 -24.33
C THR A 240 12.53 8.13 -24.02
N TYR A 241 11.92 8.60 -22.92
CA TYR A 241 12.07 9.98 -22.46
C TYR A 241 13.47 10.22 -21.88
N ALA A 242 14.01 9.30 -21.11
CA ALA A 242 15.36 9.40 -20.55
C ALA A 242 16.45 9.49 -21.62
N ASP A 243 16.31 8.70 -22.72
CA ASP A 243 17.26 8.71 -23.83
C ASP A 243 17.25 10.03 -24.65
N LYS A 244 16.15 10.81 -24.56
CA LYS A 244 15.96 12.06 -25.34
C LYS A 244 16.15 13.32 -24.50
N SER A 245 16.26 13.22 -23.19
CA SER A 245 16.27 14.36 -22.27
C SER A 245 17.48 14.32 -21.35
N THR A 246 18.03 15.48 -21.06
CA THR A 246 19.21 15.61 -20.18
C THR A 246 18.85 15.70 -18.70
N ASN A 247 17.55 15.82 -18.38
CA ASN A 247 17.02 16.01 -17.02
C ASN A 247 16.03 14.89 -16.59
N ILE A 248 15.91 13.82 -17.40
CA ILE A 248 15.09 12.65 -17.06
C ILE A 248 16.01 11.43 -16.97
N PHE A 249 15.94 10.70 -15.85
CA PHE A 249 16.79 9.55 -15.60
C PHE A 249 15.95 8.33 -15.23
N PHE A 250 16.39 7.15 -15.69
CA PHE A 250 15.80 5.87 -15.35
C PHE A 250 16.72 5.09 -14.39
N GLN A 251 16.16 4.65 -13.29
CA GLN A 251 16.75 3.73 -12.34
C GLN A 251 15.87 2.49 -12.22
N LYS A 252 16.41 1.31 -12.49
CA LYS A 252 15.70 0.05 -12.22
C LYS A 252 15.39 -0.05 -10.71
N ALA A 253 14.30 -0.74 -10.39
CA ALA A 253 13.97 -1.03 -8.99
C ALA A 253 15.14 -1.66 -8.25
N VAL A 254 15.35 -1.21 -7.02
CA VAL A 254 16.39 -1.68 -6.12
C VAL A 254 15.83 -2.64 -5.07
N SER A 255 16.71 -3.32 -4.34
CA SER A 255 16.32 -4.15 -3.20
C SER A 255 15.65 -3.31 -2.10
N GLN A 256 14.88 -3.95 -1.21
CA GLN A 256 14.30 -3.25 -0.06
C GLN A 256 15.37 -2.70 0.90
N GLU A 257 16.52 -3.34 0.97
CA GLU A 257 17.68 -2.92 1.79
C GLU A 257 18.27 -1.62 1.28
N ASP A 258 18.35 -1.46 -0.03
CA ASP A 258 18.94 -0.28 -0.68
C ASP A 258 17.93 0.87 -0.86
N LEU A 259 16.62 0.58 -0.77
CA LEU A 259 15.54 1.50 -1.15
C LEU A 259 15.71 2.88 -0.51
N TYR A 260 15.96 2.92 0.80
CA TYR A 260 16.01 4.19 1.53
C TYR A 260 17.24 5.01 1.22
N SER A 261 18.40 4.37 0.97
CA SER A 261 19.60 5.05 0.52
C SER A 261 19.42 5.73 -0.84
N TYR A 262 18.71 5.04 -1.75
CA TYR A 262 18.35 5.63 -3.03
C TYR A 262 17.29 6.73 -2.88
N THR A 263 16.26 6.51 -2.06
CA THR A 263 15.22 7.51 -1.80
C THR A 263 15.82 8.79 -1.21
N ALA A 264 16.69 8.67 -0.20
CA ALA A 264 17.37 9.80 0.43
C ALA A 264 18.39 10.52 -0.49
N SER A 265 18.65 10.00 -1.69
CA SER A 265 19.51 10.64 -2.70
C SER A 265 18.76 11.64 -3.58
N ALA A 266 17.47 11.86 -3.34
CA ALA A 266 16.65 12.87 -4.00
C ALA A 266 16.31 14.01 -3.04
N ASP A 267 15.72 15.08 -3.58
CA ASP A 267 15.30 16.25 -2.79
C ASP A 267 13.78 16.30 -2.58
N VAL A 268 12.99 15.80 -3.53
CA VAL A 268 11.52 15.86 -3.50
C VAL A 268 10.92 14.53 -3.96
N GLY A 269 9.99 13.98 -3.19
CA GLY A 269 9.21 12.79 -3.58
C GLY A 269 7.94 13.15 -4.36
N ILE A 270 7.59 12.37 -5.39
CA ILE A 270 6.42 12.63 -6.22
C ILE A 270 5.35 11.53 -6.06
N LEU A 271 4.11 11.98 -5.84
CA LEU A 271 2.90 11.17 -5.65
C LEU A 271 1.79 11.64 -6.61
N PHE A 272 1.98 11.42 -7.91
CA PHE A 272 1.13 12.04 -8.94
C PHE A 272 0.13 11.03 -9.54
N TYR A 273 -0.79 10.53 -8.69
CA TYR A 273 -1.85 9.62 -9.09
C TYR A 273 -2.98 10.33 -9.81
N GLU A 274 -3.58 9.69 -10.80
CA GLU A 274 -4.76 10.19 -11.50
C GLU A 274 -6.04 9.85 -10.72
N ASP A 275 -7.04 10.73 -10.80
CA ASP A 275 -8.36 10.53 -10.21
C ASP A 275 -9.24 9.68 -11.14
N ASN A 276 -8.96 8.39 -11.23
CA ASN A 276 -9.62 7.48 -12.14
C ASN A 276 -10.29 6.27 -11.46
N CYS A 277 -10.20 6.17 -10.14
CA CYS A 277 -10.97 5.23 -9.32
C CYS A 277 -11.09 5.75 -7.88
N VAL A 278 -12.10 5.26 -7.16
CA VAL A 278 -12.36 5.70 -5.78
C VAL A 278 -11.20 5.33 -4.84
N ASN A 279 -10.56 4.19 -5.07
CA ASN A 279 -9.41 3.80 -4.27
C ASN A 279 -8.27 4.81 -4.36
N HIS A 280 -8.00 5.42 -5.53
CA HIS A 280 -7.00 6.47 -5.67
C HIS A 280 -7.31 7.71 -4.81
N GLN A 281 -8.60 8.09 -4.68
CA GLN A 281 -9.01 9.19 -3.80
C GLN A 281 -8.74 8.92 -2.32
N LEU A 282 -8.90 7.65 -1.90
CA LEU A 282 -8.96 7.28 -0.49
C LEU A 282 -7.67 6.62 0.01
N CYS A 283 -6.75 6.22 -0.88
CA CYS A 283 -5.54 5.49 -0.50
C CYS A 283 -4.40 6.40 -0.03
N LEU A 284 -3.54 5.82 0.80
CA LEU A 284 -2.21 6.34 1.12
C LEU A 284 -1.16 5.35 0.59
N PRO A 285 -0.50 5.66 -0.52
CA PRO A 285 0.49 4.76 -1.10
C PRO A 285 1.74 4.66 -0.20
N ASN A 286 2.36 3.48 -0.13
CA ASN A 286 3.54 3.19 0.68
C ASN A 286 4.65 4.22 0.49
N LYS A 287 4.88 4.67 -0.75
CA LYS A 287 5.91 5.66 -1.10
C LYS A 287 5.71 7.01 -0.40
N MET A 288 4.49 7.38 0.04
CA MET A 288 4.28 8.56 0.88
C MET A 288 5.11 8.46 2.17
N PHE A 289 5.00 7.33 2.85
CA PHE A 289 5.71 7.09 4.10
C PHE A 289 7.20 6.79 3.89
N GLU A 290 7.56 6.20 2.75
CA GLU A 290 8.94 5.97 2.35
C GLU A 290 9.66 7.29 2.10
N TYR A 291 9.04 8.26 1.41
CA TYR A 291 9.56 9.62 1.23
C TYR A 291 9.69 10.34 2.57
N MET A 292 8.64 10.29 3.41
CA MET A 292 8.69 10.89 4.74
C MET A 292 9.84 10.29 5.58
N MET A 293 10.00 8.96 5.56
CA MET A 293 11.07 8.28 6.27
C MET A 293 12.44 8.73 5.77
N ALA A 294 12.61 8.90 4.47
CA ALA A 294 13.83 9.38 3.84
C ALA A 294 14.07 10.90 4.02
N GLY A 295 13.17 11.63 4.66
CA GLY A 295 13.29 13.06 4.90
C GLY A 295 12.90 13.96 3.74
N LEU A 296 12.20 13.43 2.72
CA LEU A 296 11.82 14.18 1.53
C LEU A 296 10.47 14.88 1.69
N PRO A 297 10.38 16.17 1.42
CA PRO A 297 9.11 16.83 1.11
C PRO A 297 8.46 16.19 -0.12
N VAL A 298 7.13 16.32 -0.23
CA VAL A 298 6.40 15.65 -1.30
C VAL A 298 5.58 16.62 -2.16
N ILE A 299 5.42 16.28 -3.43
CA ILE A 299 4.43 16.86 -4.32
C ILE A 299 3.42 15.79 -4.68
N SER A 300 2.13 16.07 -4.46
CA SER A 300 1.07 15.12 -4.79
C SER A 300 0.01 15.70 -5.71
N SER A 301 -0.72 14.80 -6.35
CA SER A 301 -2.01 15.12 -6.97
C SER A 301 -3.07 15.50 -5.91
N ASN A 302 -4.14 16.19 -6.37
CA ASN A 302 -5.25 16.62 -5.51
C ASN A 302 -6.21 15.47 -5.21
N LEU A 303 -5.72 14.44 -4.53
CA LEU A 303 -6.55 13.33 -4.07
C LEU A 303 -6.81 13.45 -2.57
N GLU A 304 -8.00 13.08 -2.14
CA GLU A 304 -8.56 13.42 -0.83
C GLU A 304 -7.63 13.07 0.33
N GLU A 305 -7.23 11.80 0.45
CA GLU A 305 -6.46 11.34 1.60
C GLU A 305 -5.00 11.79 1.55
N MET A 306 -4.38 11.83 0.37
CA MET A 306 -3.01 12.35 0.22
C MET A 306 -2.96 13.85 0.58
N LYS A 307 -3.90 14.65 0.05
CA LYS A 307 -4.03 16.07 0.40
C LYS A 307 -4.24 16.28 1.90
N ARG A 308 -5.10 15.47 2.52
CA ARG A 308 -5.37 15.53 3.96
C ARG A 308 -4.10 15.32 4.77
N LEU A 309 -3.33 14.26 4.48
CA LEU A 309 -2.09 13.96 5.18
C LEU A 309 -1.02 15.04 4.98
N ILE A 310 -0.82 15.50 3.75
CA ILE A 310 0.18 16.54 3.42
C ILE A 310 -0.14 17.84 4.15
N ARG A 311 -1.40 18.30 4.12
CA ARG A 311 -1.81 19.55 4.77
C ARG A 311 -1.75 19.46 6.30
N LEU A 312 -2.20 18.33 6.88
CA LEU A 312 -2.16 18.11 8.34
C LEU A 312 -0.73 18.19 8.90
N ASN A 313 0.24 17.73 8.13
CA ASN A 313 1.62 17.64 8.59
C ASN A 313 2.51 18.75 8.01
N ALA A 314 2.02 19.56 7.08
CA ALA A 314 2.77 20.57 6.34
C ALA A 314 4.10 20.01 5.80
N ILE A 315 4.02 18.94 4.97
CA ILE A 315 5.18 18.18 4.48
C ILE A 315 5.38 18.30 2.97
N GLY A 316 4.70 19.23 2.31
CA GLY A 316 4.81 19.40 0.87
C GLY A 316 3.65 20.15 0.26
N THR A 317 3.56 20.09 -1.06
CA THR A 317 2.56 20.79 -1.87
C THR A 317 1.59 19.83 -2.57
N VAL A 318 0.41 20.34 -2.93
CA VAL A 318 -0.63 19.58 -3.63
C VAL A 318 -0.95 20.29 -4.93
N ALA A 319 -0.79 19.61 -6.06
CA ALA A 319 -1.18 20.15 -7.36
C ALA A 319 -2.69 20.41 -7.41
N GLU A 320 -3.11 21.46 -8.10
CA GLU A 320 -4.54 21.76 -8.26
C GLU A 320 -5.25 20.76 -9.18
N ASP A 321 -4.54 20.30 -10.20
CA ASP A 321 -5.01 19.36 -11.20
C ASP A 321 -3.90 18.40 -11.65
N ASN A 322 -4.27 17.30 -12.32
CA ASN A 322 -3.36 16.29 -12.82
C ASN A 322 -2.89 16.58 -14.25
N THR A 323 -2.40 17.79 -14.49
CA THR A 323 -1.81 18.20 -15.76
C THR A 323 -0.35 18.59 -15.60
N VAL A 324 0.37 18.69 -16.73
CA VAL A 324 1.75 19.23 -16.76
C VAL A 324 1.80 20.62 -16.13
N SER A 325 0.86 21.50 -16.46
CA SER A 325 0.80 22.85 -15.88
C SER A 325 0.47 22.84 -14.39
N GLY A 326 -0.43 21.95 -13.94
CA GLY A 326 -0.76 21.75 -12.52
C GLY A 326 0.44 21.29 -11.71
N PHE A 327 1.21 20.35 -12.26
CA PHE A 327 2.46 19.90 -11.64
C PHE A 327 3.45 21.06 -11.48
N TRP A 328 3.70 21.85 -12.54
CA TRP A 328 4.65 22.97 -12.48
C TRP A 328 4.18 24.10 -11.57
N ARG A 329 2.87 24.36 -11.44
CA ARG A 329 2.35 25.30 -10.43
C ARG A 329 2.65 24.83 -9.02
N ALA A 330 2.48 23.53 -8.74
CA ALA A 330 2.84 22.95 -7.44
C ALA A 330 4.36 23.03 -7.16
N VAL A 331 5.20 22.78 -8.17
CA VAL A 331 6.66 22.97 -8.07
C VAL A 331 7.00 24.44 -7.80
N SER A 332 6.35 25.38 -8.50
CA SER A 332 6.61 26.82 -8.32
C SER A 332 6.17 27.35 -6.96
N SER A 333 5.23 26.69 -6.29
CA SER A 333 4.85 27.02 -4.90
C SER A 333 5.82 26.46 -3.86
N LEU A 334 6.80 25.67 -4.28
CA LEU A 334 7.86 25.13 -3.46
C LEU A 334 9.09 26.05 -3.57
N ASP A 335 8.97 27.27 -3.03
CA ASP A 335 10.13 28.18 -2.91
C ASP A 335 11.11 27.71 -1.83
N ASN A 336 12.24 28.40 -1.70
CA ASN A 336 13.29 27.98 -0.77
C ASN A 336 12.80 27.96 0.68
N ASP A 337 12.00 28.92 1.09
CA ASP A 337 11.53 29.04 2.48
C ASP A 337 10.53 27.91 2.80
N SER A 338 9.56 27.68 1.94
CA SER A 338 8.57 26.60 2.09
C SER A 338 9.24 25.22 1.97
N PHE A 339 10.24 25.06 1.11
CA PHE A 339 10.98 23.80 0.98
C PHE A 339 11.69 23.43 2.28
N GLU A 340 12.43 24.38 2.89
CA GLU A 340 13.11 24.14 4.16
C GLU A 340 12.12 23.92 5.31
N GLU A 341 11.00 24.64 5.34
CA GLU A 341 9.93 24.39 6.31
C GLU A 341 9.39 22.96 6.19
N TYR A 342 9.11 22.49 4.98
CA TYR A 342 8.61 21.12 4.76
C TYR A 342 9.66 20.08 5.12
N ARG A 343 10.94 20.28 4.84
CA ARG A 343 12.02 19.38 5.29
C ARG A 343 12.06 19.25 6.81
N ILE A 344 12.01 20.37 7.52
CA ILE A 344 11.95 20.39 8.99
C ILE A 344 10.73 19.65 9.49
N ASN A 345 9.56 19.85 8.88
CA ASN A 345 8.34 19.20 9.28
C ASN A 345 8.41 17.68 9.02
N VAL A 346 8.90 17.25 7.84
CA VAL A 346 9.11 15.83 7.55
C VAL A 346 10.03 15.19 8.59
N ALA A 347 11.17 15.83 8.90
CA ALA A 347 12.13 15.33 9.89
C ALA A 347 11.51 15.15 11.29
N LYS A 348 10.59 16.03 11.69
CA LYS A 348 9.86 15.94 12.96
C LYS A 348 8.72 14.92 12.92
N LYS A 349 7.97 14.87 11.82
CA LYS A 349 6.72 14.11 11.73
C LYS A 349 6.93 12.64 11.35
N ARG A 350 8.05 12.28 10.69
CA ARG A 350 8.33 10.90 10.27
C ARG A 350 8.21 9.87 11.40
N PHE A 351 8.52 10.25 12.64
CA PHE A 351 8.44 9.38 13.81
C PHE A 351 7.00 8.94 14.16
N ASN A 352 6.00 9.71 13.75
CA ASN A 352 4.59 9.36 13.93
C ASN A 352 4.07 8.37 12.85
N TYR A 353 4.86 8.18 11.79
CA TYR A 353 4.51 7.34 10.64
C TYR A 353 5.52 6.19 10.48
N THR A 354 5.71 5.45 11.56
CA THR A 354 6.56 4.27 11.61
C THR A 354 5.72 3.02 11.80
N TRP A 355 6.25 1.85 11.44
CA TRP A 355 5.57 0.59 11.68
C TRP A 355 5.37 0.32 13.18
N GLU A 356 6.30 0.75 14.01
CA GLU A 356 6.25 0.60 15.47
C GLU A 356 5.01 1.27 16.06
N GLU A 357 4.61 2.44 15.54
CA GLU A 357 3.36 3.11 15.92
C GLU A 357 2.13 2.33 15.44
N GLN A 358 2.19 1.71 14.27
CA GLN A 358 1.11 0.89 13.73
C GLN A 358 0.95 -0.44 14.48
N GLU A 359 2.04 -1.03 15.00
CA GLU A 359 2.00 -2.24 15.83
C GLU A 359 1.07 -2.07 17.05
N VAL A 360 0.99 -0.86 17.61
CA VAL A 360 0.12 -0.57 18.77
C VAL A 360 -1.34 -0.78 18.39
N VAL A 361 -1.77 -0.25 17.25
CA VAL A 361 -3.15 -0.36 16.76
C VAL A 361 -3.46 -1.82 16.36
N LEU A 362 -2.53 -2.48 15.68
CA LEU A 362 -2.66 -3.89 15.32
C LEU A 362 -2.84 -4.75 16.58
N LYS A 363 -2.03 -4.55 17.61
CA LYS A 363 -2.13 -5.25 18.91
C LYS A 363 -3.49 -5.04 19.57
N GLN A 364 -4.04 -3.82 19.52
CA GLN A 364 -5.36 -3.53 20.06
C GLN A 364 -6.47 -4.36 19.38
N SER A 365 -6.40 -4.56 18.06
CA SER A 365 -7.35 -5.39 17.33
C SER A 365 -7.36 -6.83 17.85
N TYR A 366 -6.19 -7.40 18.07
CA TYR A 366 -6.08 -8.76 18.61
C TYR A 366 -6.50 -8.85 20.10
N ASN A 367 -6.20 -7.82 20.89
CA ASN A 367 -6.65 -7.77 22.30
C ASN A 367 -8.17 -7.71 22.39
N ASN A 368 -8.85 -6.98 21.51
CA ASN A 368 -10.31 -6.94 21.46
C ASN A 368 -10.90 -8.34 21.16
N ILE A 369 -10.30 -9.08 20.22
CA ILE A 369 -10.70 -10.47 19.94
C ILE A 369 -10.56 -11.35 21.19
N MET A 370 -9.45 -11.22 21.93
CA MET A 370 -9.23 -12.01 23.15
C MET A 370 -10.24 -11.66 24.25
N LEU A 371 -10.53 -10.37 24.45
CA LEU A 371 -11.48 -9.92 25.45
C LEU A 371 -12.91 -10.39 25.17
N ARG A 372 -13.37 -10.28 23.91
CA ARG A 372 -14.69 -10.79 23.51
C ARG A 372 -14.84 -12.28 23.80
N LYS A 373 -13.81 -13.08 23.53
CA LYS A 373 -13.82 -14.51 23.80
C LYS A 373 -13.90 -14.87 25.29
N LEU A 374 -13.25 -14.08 26.15
CA LEU A 374 -13.32 -14.27 27.59
C LEU A 374 -14.73 -13.91 28.16
N GLN A 375 -15.48 -13.07 27.46
CA GLN A 375 -16.85 -12.70 27.86
C GLN A 375 -17.91 -13.72 27.38
N GLU A 376 -17.59 -14.49 26.34
CA GLU A 376 -18.49 -15.49 25.73
C GLU A 376 -18.24 -16.92 26.23
N SER A 377 -17.15 -17.16 26.98
CA SER A 377 -16.80 -18.44 27.61
C SER A 377 -17.37 -18.55 29.03
#